data_72b5a41b51b3af508851db14e7a4f4e4
#
_entry.id   72b5a41b51b3af508851db14e7a4f4e4
#
_cell.length_a   1.000
_cell.length_b   1.000
_cell.length_c   1.000
_cell.angle_alpha   90.00
_cell.angle_beta   90.00
_cell.angle_gamma   90.00
#
_symmetry.space_group_name_H-M   'P 1'
#
loop_
_entity.id
_entity.type
_entity.pdbx_description
1 polymer ?
#
loop_
_entity_poly.entity_id
_entity_poly.type
_entity_poly.pdbx_seq_one_letter_code
_entity_poly.pdbx_strand_id
1 'polypeptide(L)'
;MVFFMPLSARGDECKATQIAALQKLLLEVEQNEILYTNLKFTANSTKVYENFPTLAEELKPILSETEFSLIAQGKKYRRQTQSTGRFMIIFPALPKDINNPGKSSYTAIGIYDSIDAFDGKTRRKFLKQDMTAEGKRTNKWSSNNGEVSEEPAGLVNKASLHTFFLQDSNRKVSLSSCLKGVESIPVFPVSSIFKKKVSNIWIADVRIVGTETFQGLQCTKILIEIIDAKGTPYSRGELWLARDRNFIPVRTLNYHYKDSKTLPNRESIVDAWQQVRPGVWYPVKSHTNRFSSLTLRQEERQKIAWRTKNEVKSVSLDPQISPEVFSKVEFPPGTAVYQVKDGKRSRITE
;
A
#
# COMPACT_ATOMS: atom_id res chain seq x y z
N MET A 1 -17.05 17.37 52.67
CA MET A 1 -16.60 15.97 52.50
C MET A 1 -16.21 15.79 51.06
N VAL A 2 -14.90 15.85 50.73
CA VAL A 2 -14.38 15.74 49.35
C VAL A 2 -14.01 14.27 49.19
N PHE A 3 -14.76 13.56 48.34
CA PHE A 3 -14.42 12.19 47.96
C PHE A 3 -13.22 12.22 47.02
N PHE A 4 -12.08 11.82 47.53
CA PHE A 4 -10.92 11.45 46.68
C PHE A 4 -11.20 10.08 46.06
N MET A 5 -11.57 10.05 44.78
CA MET A 5 -11.48 8.80 44.01
C MET A 5 -10.02 8.44 43.84
N PRO A 6 -9.62 7.16 44.03
CA PRO A 6 -8.26 6.73 43.83
C PRO A 6 -7.86 6.91 42.35
N LEU A 7 -6.66 7.42 42.12
CA LEU A 7 -6.09 7.68 40.77
C LEU A 7 -6.12 6.46 39.81
N SER A 8 -6.11 5.24 40.35
CA SER A 8 -6.23 3.99 39.58
C SER A 8 -7.60 3.82 38.90
N ALA A 9 -8.70 4.17 39.58
CA ALA A 9 -10.06 4.04 39.03
C ALA A 9 -10.30 5.00 37.83
N ARG A 10 -9.71 6.19 37.84
CA ARG A 10 -9.78 7.13 36.69
C ARG A 10 -9.04 6.63 35.43
N GLY A 11 -7.95 5.89 35.61
CA GLY A 11 -7.20 5.32 34.50
C GLY A 11 -7.96 4.21 33.77
N ASP A 12 -8.69 3.40 34.51
CA ASP A 12 -9.44 2.27 33.96
C ASP A 12 -10.75 2.71 33.27
N GLU A 13 -11.44 3.71 33.82
CA GLU A 13 -12.61 4.32 33.17
C GLU A 13 -12.22 5.01 31.84
N CYS A 14 -11.09 5.70 31.79
CA CYS A 14 -10.62 6.34 30.56
C CYS A 14 -10.27 5.30 29.48
N LYS A 15 -9.66 4.18 29.84
CA LYS A 15 -9.38 3.07 28.93
C LYS A 15 -10.66 2.41 28.44
N ALA A 16 -11.63 2.13 29.31
CA ALA A 16 -12.90 1.53 28.92
C ALA A 16 -13.67 2.42 27.93
N THR A 17 -13.69 3.73 28.16
CA THR A 17 -14.32 4.71 27.26
C THR A 17 -13.65 4.75 25.89
N GLN A 18 -12.31 4.71 25.83
CA GLN A 18 -11.56 4.67 24.59
C GLN A 18 -11.81 3.38 23.79
N ILE A 19 -11.86 2.23 24.47
CA ILE A 19 -12.17 0.94 23.85
C ILE A 19 -13.58 0.95 23.26
N ALA A 20 -14.57 1.43 24.00
CA ALA A 20 -15.94 1.52 23.49
C ALA A 20 -16.06 2.45 22.27
N ALA A 21 -15.39 3.61 22.30
CA ALA A 21 -15.35 4.53 21.18
C ALA A 21 -14.69 3.92 19.94
N LEU A 22 -13.59 3.18 20.12
CA LEU A 22 -12.90 2.48 19.03
C LEU A 22 -13.76 1.35 18.44
N GLN A 23 -14.46 0.58 19.28
CA GLN A 23 -15.38 -0.47 18.82
C GLN A 23 -16.54 0.12 18.00
N LYS A 24 -17.12 1.24 18.44
CA LYS A 24 -18.15 1.94 17.68
C LYS A 24 -17.63 2.40 16.32
N LEU A 25 -16.48 3.06 16.29
CA LEU A 25 -15.84 3.50 15.06
C LEU A 25 -15.56 2.32 14.12
N LEU A 26 -15.09 1.20 14.66
CA LEU A 26 -14.81 -0.02 13.90
C LEU A 26 -16.05 -0.53 13.18
N LEU A 27 -17.19 -0.63 13.87
CA LEU A 27 -18.46 -1.04 13.26
C LEU A 27 -18.90 -0.10 12.14
N GLU A 28 -18.77 1.22 12.35
CA GLU A 28 -19.09 2.22 11.34
C GLU A 28 -18.16 2.08 10.10
N VAL A 29 -16.87 1.85 10.30
CA VAL A 29 -15.90 1.61 9.21
C VAL A 29 -16.22 0.34 8.44
N GLU A 30 -16.53 -0.78 9.13
CA GLU A 30 -16.90 -2.04 8.48
C GLU A 30 -18.17 -1.90 7.61
N GLN A 31 -19.18 -1.20 8.11
CA GLN A 31 -20.40 -0.91 7.34
C GLN A 31 -20.11 -0.09 6.08
N ASN A 32 -19.20 0.87 6.17
CA ASN A 32 -18.82 1.69 5.03
C ASN A 32 -17.91 0.94 4.03
N GLU A 33 -17.03 0.05 4.49
CA GLU A 33 -16.23 -0.80 3.61
C GLU A 33 -17.08 -1.70 2.72
N ILE A 34 -18.25 -2.16 3.20
CA ILE A 34 -19.18 -2.99 2.41
C ILE A 34 -19.68 -2.24 1.16
N LEU A 35 -19.83 -0.91 1.22
CA LEU A 35 -20.30 -0.09 0.09
C LEU A 35 -19.40 -0.21 -1.14
N TYR A 36 -18.14 -0.58 -0.97
CA TYR A 36 -17.13 -0.69 -2.03
C TYR A 36 -16.79 -2.13 -2.39
N THR A 37 -17.62 -3.08 -1.95
CA THR A 37 -17.39 -4.52 -2.19
C THR A 37 -17.44 -4.89 -3.66
N ASN A 38 -18.34 -4.24 -4.43
CA ASN A 38 -18.46 -4.41 -5.86
C ASN A 38 -18.08 -3.08 -6.51
N LEU A 39 -16.92 -3.06 -7.16
CA LEU A 39 -16.33 -1.82 -7.65
C LEU A 39 -15.60 -2.07 -8.97
N LYS A 40 -15.74 -1.11 -9.87
CA LYS A 40 -14.89 -0.99 -11.06
C LYS A 40 -14.34 0.43 -11.11
N PHE A 41 -13.03 0.58 -11.25
CA PHE A 41 -12.44 1.88 -11.51
C PHE A 41 -11.21 1.80 -12.40
N THR A 42 -10.91 2.93 -13.03
CA THR A 42 -9.65 3.17 -13.75
C THR A 42 -9.00 4.43 -13.22
N ALA A 43 -7.70 4.43 -13.13
CA ALA A 43 -6.95 5.56 -12.63
C ALA A 43 -5.59 5.67 -13.32
N ASN A 44 -5.06 6.89 -13.36
CA ASN A 44 -3.70 7.18 -13.73
C ASN A 44 -2.91 7.56 -12.49
N SER A 45 -1.66 7.12 -12.45
CA SER A 45 -0.70 7.47 -11.42
C SER A 45 0.57 7.98 -12.07
N THR A 46 1.02 9.15 -11.64
CA THR A 46 2.29 9.75 -12.08
C THR A 46 3.23 9.79 -10.89
N LYS A 47 4.42 9.21 -11.03
CA LYS A 47 5.44 9.23 -10.00
C LYS A 47 6.66 10.01 -10.48
N VAL A 48 7.05 11.01 -9.70
CA VAL A 48 8.20 11.88 -9.94
C VAL A 48 9.21 11.72 -8.82
N TYR A 49 10.46 11.43 -9.17
CA TYR A 49 11.57 11.40 -8.22
C TYR A 49 12.26 12.77 -8.21
N GLU A 50 12.23 13.45 -7.07
CA GLU A 50 12.74 14.84 -6.97
C GLU A 50 14.17 14.91 -6.41
N ASN A 51 14.49 14.11 -5.41
CA ASN A 51 15.76 14.18 -4.70
C ASN A 51 16.28 12.77 -4.35
N PHE A 52 16.87 12.10 -5.32
CA PHE A 52 17.50 10.81 -5.08
C PHE A 52 19.02 10.99 -5.01
N PRO A 53 19.68 10.64 -3.89
CA PRO A 53 21.11 10.91 -3.67
C PRO A 53 22.05 10.24 -4.69
N THR A 54 21.58 9.14 -5.30
CA THR A 54 22.36 8.31 -6.22
C THR A 54 22.16 8.67 -7.69
N LEU A 55 21.29 9.63 -8.00
CA LEU A 55 21.06 10.05 -9.38
C LEU A 55 21.99 11.20 -9.75
N ALA A 56 22.77 11.00 -10.80
CA ALA A 56 23.50 12.07 -11.45
C ALA A 56 22.52 13.18 -11.87
N GLU A 57 22.94 14.43 -11.77
CA GLU A 57 22.07 15.59 -12.06
C GLU A 57 21.46 15.55 -13.46
N GLU A 58 22.18 14.95 -14.41
CA GLU A 58 21.77 14.76 -15.81
C GLU A 58 20.54 13.84 -15.98
N LEU A 59 20.18 13.04 -14.95
CA LEU A 59 19.09 12.06 -15.02
C LEU A 59 17.78 12.54 -14.35
N LYS A 60 17.66 13.78 -13.98
CA LYS A 60 16.44 14.35 -13.37
C LYS A 60 15.54 14.98 -14.45
N PRO A 61 14.19 14.85 -14.32
CA PRO A 61 13.43 14.05 -13.37
C PRO A 61 13.20 12.62 -13.88
N ILE A 62 13.21 11.64 -12.96
CA ILE A 62 12.68 10.30 -13.26
C ILE A 62 11.18 10.38 -13.17
N LEU A 63 10.51 10.15 -14.28
CA LEU A 63 9.07 10.17 -14.40
C LEU A 63 8.58 8.80 -14.84
N SER A 64 7.65 8.20 -14.09
CA SER A 64 6.90 7.04 -14.53
C SER A 64 5.42 7.30 -14.47
N GLU A 65 4.72 6.82 -15.49
CA GLU A 65 3.28 6.88 -15.62
C GLU A 65 2.72 5.48 -15.50
N THR A 66 1.62 5.34 -14.81
CA THR A 66 0.96 4.06 -14.59
C THR A 66 -0.52 4.22 -14.84
N GLU A 67 -1.05 3.44 -15.77
CA GLU A 67 -2.47 3.21 -15.87
C GLU A 67 -2.85 2.01 -15.01
N PHE A 68 -3.93 2.16 -14.29
CA PHE A 68 -4.37 1.16 -13.34
C PHE A 68 -5.88 0.93 -13.48
N SER A 69 -6.29 -0.32 -13.56
CA SER A 69 -7.70 -0.70 -13.48
C SER A 69 -7.92 -1.77 -12.43
N LEU A 70 -9.04 -1.68 -11.71
CA LEU A 70 -9.49 -2.69 -10.79
C LEU A 70 -10.97 -2.95 -10.99
N ILE A 71 -11.30 -4.23 -11.00
CA ILE A 71 -12.66 -4.76 -10.95
C ILE A 71 -12.72 -5.70 -9.76
N ALA A 72 -13.65 -5.46 -8.84
CA ALA A 72 -13.86 -6.30 -7.67
C ALA A 72 -15.34 -6.66 -7.55
N GLN A 73 -15.64 -7.92 -7.21
CA GLN A 73 -16.98 -8.43 -6.93
C GLN A 73 -16.89 -9.53 -5.87
N GLY A 74 -17.37 -9.20 -4.70
CA GLY A 74 -17.21 -10.13 -3.60
C GLY A 74 -15.75 -10.44 -3.31
N LYS A 75 -15.35 -11.71 -3.29
CA LYS A 75 -13.95 -12.14 -3.12
C LYS A 75 -13.17 -12.11 -4.43
N LYS A 76 -13.85 -11.96 -5.56
CA LYS A 76 -13.24 -11.98 -6.89
C LYS A 76 -12.65 -10.62 -7.22
N TYR A 77 -11.55 -10.63 -7.97
CA TYR A 77 -10.96 -9.40 -8.46
C TYR A 77 -10.21 -9.61 -9.77
N ARG A 78 -10.09 -8.54 -10.54
CA ARG A 78 -9.13 -8.39 -11.63
C ARG A 78 -8.45 -7.04 -11.50
N ARG A 79 -7.17 -7.05 -11.41
CA ARG A 79 -6.31 -5.87 -11.39
C ARG A 79 -5.42 -5.89 -12.63
N GLN A 80 -5.38 -4.79 -13.34
CA GLN A 80 -4.46 -4.59 -14.45
C GLN A 80 -3.65 -3.32 -14.20
N THR A 81 -2.38 -3.38 -14.50
CA THR A 81 -1.46 -2.26 -14.36
C THR A 81 -0.57 -2.20 -15.58
N GLN A 82 -0.49 -1.04 -16.20
CA GLN A 82 0.44 -0.74 -17.27
C GLN A 82 1.27 0.46 -16.86
N SER A 83 2.56 0.30 -16.79
CA SER A 83 3.49 1.36 -16.39
C SER A 83 4.51 1.59 -17.48
N THR A 84 4.74 2.85 -17.80
CA THR A 84 5.73 3.29 -18.77
C THR A 84 6.61 4.37 -18.17
N GLY A 85 7.80 4.50 -18.69
CA GLY A 85 8.70 5.58 -18.29
C GLY A 85 10.01 5.09 -17.71
N ARG A 86 10.56 5.92 -16.83
CA ARG A 86 11.84 5.68 -16.19
C ARG A 86 11.62 5.11 -14.78
N PHE A 87 12.22 3.98 -14.51
CA PHE A 87 12.08 3.27 -13.25
C PHE A 87 13.41 3.20 -12.53
N MET A 88 13.37 3.32 -11.22
CA MET A 88 14.52 2.97 -10.41
C MET A 88 14.42 1.48 -10.04
N ILE A 89 15.42 0.71 -10.47
CA ILE A 89 15.53 -0.71 -10.16
C ILE A 89 16.59 -0.87 -9.08
N ILE A 90 16.15 -1.41 -7.96
CA ILE A 90 17.05 -1.75 -6.85
C ILE A 90 17.26 -3.25 -6.93
N PHE A 91 18.47 -3.67 -7.29
CA PHE A 91 18.85 -5.06 -7.14
C PHE A 91 19.39 -5.30 -5.73
N PRO A 92 19.00 -6.40 -5.10
CA PRO A 92 19.75 -6.85 -3.94
C PRO A 92 21.19 -7.05 -4.39
N ALA A 93 22.13 -6.44 -3.69
CA ALA A 93 23.56 -6.57 -3.99
C ALA A 93 23.90 -8.05 -4.16
N LEU A 94 24.47 -8.42 -5.30
CA LEU A 94 25.01 -9.76 -5.47
C LEU A 94 26.09 -9.97 -4.39
N PRO A 95 26.21 -11.18 -3.82
CA PRO A 95 27.13 -11.45 -2.70
C PRO A 95 28.59 -11.06 -2.95
N LYS A 96 28.98 -10.83 -4.21
CA LYS A 96 30.32 -10.40 -4.63
C LYS A 96 30.59 -8.89 -4.51
N ASP A 97 29.54 -8.08 -4.29
CA ASP A 97 29.65 -6.61 -4.21
C ASP A 97 29.56 -6.08 -2.77
N ILE A 98 29.88 -6.89 -1.78
CA ILE A 98 29.83 -6.55 -0.34
C ILE A 98 30.65 -5.29 -0.03
N ASN A 99 31.67 -4.98 -0.81
CA ASN A 99 32.54 -3.81 -0.60
C ASN A 99 32.02 -2.52 -1.25
N ASN A 100 30.84 -2.53 -1.91
CA ASN A 100 30.28 -1.35 -2.55
C ASN A 100 28.76 -1.32 -2.48
N PRO A 101 28.16 -1.22 -1.27
CA PRO A 101 26.70 -1.29 -1.09
C PRO A 101 25.90 -0.14 -1.75
N GLY A 102 26.57 0.86 -2.29
CA GLY A 102 25.94 2.01 -2.92
C GLY A 102 25.70 1.91 -4.42
N LYS A 103 26.12 0.82 -5.10
CA LYS A 103 26.10 0.70 -6.57
C LYS A 103 25.05 -0.24 -7.15
N SER A 104 24.11 -0.75 -6.36
CA SER A 104 23.12 -1.72 -6.81
C SER A 104 21.78 -1.10 -7.31
N SER A 105 21.68 0.20 -7.38
CA SER A 105 20.52 0.86 -7.96
C SER A 105 20.89 1.50 -9.30
N TYR A 106 20.12 1.22 -10.32
CA TYR A 106 20.24 1.91 -11.61
C TYR A 106 18.85 2.25 -12.15
N THR A 107 18.81 3.20 -13.05
CA THR A 107 17.60 3.56 -13.75
C THR A 107 17.43 2.70 -15.00
N ALA A 108 16.20 2.38 -15.31
CA ALA A 108 15.83 1.72 -16.54
C ALA A 108 14.62 2.39 -17.17
N ILE A 109 14.61 2.46 -18.46
CA ILE A 109 13.45 2.91 -19.25
C ILE A 109 12.75 1.68 -19.79
N GLY A 110 11.42 1.67 -19.75
CA GLY A 110 10.69 0.56 -20.34
C GLY A 110 9.23 0.50 -19.99
N ILE A 111 8.69 -0.70 -20.17
CA ILE A 111 7.29 -1.03 -19.94
C ILE A 111 7.20 -2.13 -18.90
N TYR A 112 6.25 -1.98 -18.01
CA TYR A 112 5.87 -2.97 -17.03
C TYR A 112 4.36 -3.16 -17.09
N ASP A 113 3.92 -4.33 -17.54
CA ASP A 113 2.51 -4.68 -17.61
C ASP A 113 2.22 -5.86 -16.69
N SER A 114 1.15 -5.77 -15.93
CA SER A 114 0.71 -6.88 -15.11
C SER A 114 -0.80 -7.03 -15.09
N ILE A 115 -1.25 -8.27 -15.10
CA ILE A 115 -2.63 -8.66 -14.85
C ILE A 115 -2.60 -9.63 -13.69
N ASP A 116 -3.47 -9.41 -12.71
CA ASP A 116 -3.64 -10.26 -11.53
C ASP A 116 -5.13 -10.45 -11.31
N ALA A 117 -5.63 -11.66 -11.47
CA ALA A 117 -7.05 -11.98 -11.38
C ALA A 117 -7.28 -13.19 -10.45
N PHE A 118 -8.37 -13.14 -9.71
CA PHE A 118 -8.83 -14.20 -8.81
C PHE A 118 -10.33 -14.41 -8.95
N ASP A 119 -10.73 -15.61 -9.31
CA ASP A 119 -12.14 -15.96 -9.54
C ASP A 119 -12.88 -16.47 -8.28
N GLY A 120 -12.23 -16.42 -7.13
CA GLY A 120 -12.71 -16.95 -5.86
C GLY A 120 -12.09 -18.31 -5.49
N LYS A 121 -11.41 -18.97 -6.42
CA LYS A 121 -10.76 -20.29 -6.24
C LYS A 121 -9.33 -20.27 -6.78
N THR A 122 -9.14 -19.78 -7.99
CA THR A 122 -7.86 -19.80 -8.68
C THR A 122 -7.39 -18.36 -8.96
N ARG A 123 -6.15 -18.10 -8.66
CA ARG A 123 -5.47 -16.86 -9.04
C ARG A 123 -4.63 -17.10 -10.28
N ARG A 124 -4.69 -16.14 -11.19
CA ARG A 124 -3.85 -16.09 -12.39
C ARG A 124 -3.16 -14.73 -12.45
N LYS A 125 -1.87 -14.75 -12.60
CA LYS A 125 -1.06 -13.54 -12.71
C LYS A 125 -0.21 -13.61 -13.98
N PHE A 126 -0.23 -12.53 -14.75
CA PHE A 126 0.67 -12.31 -15.87
C PHE A 126 1.52 -11.08 -15.58
N LEU A 127 2.78 -11.15 -15.94
CA LEU A 127 3.75 -10.07 -15.81
C LEU A 127 4.61 -10.01 -17.06
N LYS A 128 4.59 -8.87 -17.72
CA LYS A 128 5.50 -8.52 -18.80
C LYS A 128 6.40 -7.38 -18.36
N GLN A 129 7.68 -7.54 -18.58
CA GLN A 129 8.68 -6.49 -18.39
C GLN A 129 9.51 -6.38 -19.67
N ASP A 130 9.68 -5.17 -20.17
CA ASP A 130 10.58 -4.84 -21.28
C ASP A 130 11.32 -3.57 -20.88
N MET A 131 12.57 -3.73 -20.45
CA MET A 131 13.34 -2.71 -19.78
C MET A 131 14.73 -2.59 -20.40
N THR A 132 15.22 -1.38 -20.47
CA THR A 132 16.61 -1.07 -20.88
C THR A 132 17.28 -0.27 -19.78
N ALA A 133 18.38 -0.79 -19.23
CA ALA A 133 19.17 -0.06 -18.25
C ALA A 133 19.82 1.18 -18.86
N GLU A 134 19.84 2.27 -18.10
CA GLU A 134 20.54 3.49 -18.47
C GLU A 134 21.92 3.53 -17.81
N GLY A 135 22.91 4.07 -18.51
CA GLY A 135 24.28 4.27 -18.01
C GLY A 135 25.34 3.43 -18.72
N LYS A 136 26.49 3.21 -18.05
CA LYS A 136 27.67 2.56 -18.64
C LYS A 136 27.47 1.11 -19.09
N ARG A 137 26.39 0.45 -18.66
CA ARG A 137 25.99 -0.89 -19.07
C ARG A 137 24.55 -0.83 -19.57
N THR A 138 24.36 -0.75 -20.87
CA THR A 138 23.06 -0.85 -21.53
C THR A 138 22.63 -2.32 -21.59
N ASN A 139 22.10 -2.82 -20.49
CA ASN A 139 21.51 -4.16 -20.48
C ASN A 139 20.02 -4.02 -20.81
N LYS A 140 19.60 -4.69 -21.87
CA LYS A 140 18.18 -4.88 -22.20
C LYS A 140 17.74 -6.22 -21.64
N TRP A 141 16.59 -6.24 -20.96
CA TRP A 141 15.95 -7.50 -20.56
C TRP A 141 14.47 -7.45 -20.84
N SER A 142 13.96 -8.56 -21.30
CA SER A 142 12.55 -8.76 -21.53
C SER A 142 12.15 -10.06 -20.85
N SER A 143 11.02 -10.07 -20.16
CA SER A 143 10.47 -11.26 -19.54
C SER A 143 8.96 -11.28 -19.58
N ASN A 144 8.41 -12.44 -19.93
CA ASN A 144 6.99 -12.74 -19.81
C ASN A 144 6.85 -13.90 -18.82
N ASN A 145 6.20 -13.62 -17.70
CA ASN A 145 5.99 -14.61 -16.64
C ASN A 145 4.51 -14.76 -16.34
N GLY A 146 4.04 -15.99 -16.30
CA GLY A 146 2.72 -16.38 -15.85
C GLY A 146 2.79 -17.12 -14.51
N GLU A 147 1.75 -17.00 -13.70
CA GLU A 147 1.61 -17.74 -12.45
C GLU A 147 0.15 -18.14 -12.25
N VAL A 148 -0.06 -19.38 -11.89
CA VAL A 148 -1.36 -19.94 -11.51
C VAL A 148 -1.24 -20.49 -10.10
N SER A 149 -2.13 -20.11 -9.19
CA SER A 149 -2.14 -20.61 -7.81
C SER A 149 -3.56 -20.81 -7.30
N GLU A 150 -3.74 -21.75 -6.40
CA GLU A 150 -5.01 -21.97 -5.70
C GLU A 150 -5.17 -21.03 -4.49
N GLU A 151 -4.09 -20.41 -4.07
CA GLU A 151 -4.11 -19.44 -2.99
C GLU A 151 -4.44 -18.05 -3.53
N PRO A 152 -5.39 -17.32 -2.91
CA PRO A 152 -5.47 -15.90 -3.14
C PRO A 152 -4.12 -15.31 -2.77
N ALA A 153 -3.50 -14.56 -3.66
CA ALA A 153 -2.34 -13.76 -3.28
C ALA A 153 -2.73 -12.96 -2.08
N GLY A 154 -2.10 -13.25 -0.94
CA GLY A 154 -2.41 -12.67 0.34
C GLY A 154 -3.27 -11.43 0.18
N LEU A 155 -4.55 -11.60 0.39
CA LEU A 155 -5.61 -10.63 0.42
C LEU A 155 -5.33 -9.39 -0.44
N VAL A 156 -5.68 -9.43 -1.74
CA VAL A 156 -6.17 -8.21 -2.35
C VAL A 156 -7.47 -7.94 -1.62
N ASN A 157 -7.33 -7.43 -0.43
CA ASN A 157 -8.45 -7.13 0.40
C ASN A 157 -9.17 -5.98 -0.28
N LYS A 158 -10.46 -6.11 -0.43
CA LYS A 158 -11.38 -5.10 -0.96
C LYS A 158 -11.20 -3.73 -0.30
N ALA A 159 -10.72 -3.73 0.93
CA ALA A 159 -10.35 -2.54 1.66
C ALA A 159 -9.02 -1.92 1.23
N SER A 160 -8.22 -2.60 0.43
CA SER A 160 -7.03 -1.97 -0.18
C SER A 160 -7.40 -0.86 -1.15
N LEU A 161 -8.69 -0.73 -1.52
CA LEU A 161 -9.18 0.42 -2.27
C LEU A 161 -9.11 1.71 -1.46
N HIS A 162 -9.38 1.66 -0.16
CA HIS A 162 -9.14 2.77 0.74
C HIS A 162 -7.64 3.01 0.92
N THR A 163 -6.83 1.95 0.83
CA THR A 163 -5.37 2.01 0.94
C THR A 163 -4.67 2.24 -0.40
N PHE A 164 -5.34 2.13 -1.55
CA PHE A 164 -4.76 2.49 -2.84
C PHE A 164 -4.23 3.92 -2.82
N PHE A 165 -4.99 4.83 -2.25
CA PHE A 165 -4.59 6.22 -2.08
C PHE A 165 -3.62 6.43 -0.91
N LEU A 166 -3.51 5.49 0.00
CA LEU A 166 -2.62 5.56 1.15
C LEU A 166 -1.25 4.91 0.88
N GLN A 167 -1.12 4.28 -0.28
CA GLN A 167 0.10 3.62 -0.77
C GLN A 167 1.00 3.04 0.31
N ASP A 168 0.48 2.18 1.16
CA ASP A 168 1.31 1.21 1.83
C ASP A 168 1.19 -0.10 1.08
N SER A 169 1.99 -0.24 0.02
CA SER A 169 1.99 -1.40 -0.88
C SER A 169 2.23 -2.73 -0.16
N ASN A 170 2.63 -2.69 1.09
CA ASN A 170 2.93 -3.86 1.90
C ASN A 170 1.82 -4.25 2.87
N ARG A 171 0.85 -3.36 3.15
CA ARG A 171 -0.27 -3.66 4.03
C ARG A 171 -1.50 -4.04 3.22
N LYS A 172 -1.69 -5.34 3.05
CA LYS A 172 -2.83 -5.94 2.35
C LYS A 172 -4.02 -6.18 3.28
N VAL A 173 -4.22 -5.31 4.26
CA VAL A 173 -5.29 -5.47 5.25
C VAL A 173 -6.30 -4.34 5.14
N SER A 174 -7.56 -4.61 5.47
CA SER A 174 -8.63 -3.62 5.51
C SER A 174 -8.34 -2.54 6.55
N LEU A 175 -8.96 -1.36 6.39
CA LEU A 175 -8.91 -0.34 7.43
C LEU A 175 -9.48 -0.88 8.73
N SER A 176 -10.64 -1.56 8.67
CA SER A 176 -11.23 -2.24 9.82
C SER A 176 -10.28 -3.26 10.46
N SER A 177 -9.56 -4.06 9.67
CA SER A 177 -8.54 -4.97 10.20
C SER A 177 -7.37 -4.24 10.86
N CYS A 178 -6.95 -3.10 10.30
CA CYS A 178 -5.95 -2.24 10.94
C CYS A 178 -6.43 -1.70 12.30
N LEU A 179 -7.70 -1.32 12.38
CA LEU A 179 -8.30 -0.77 13.60
C LEU A 179 -8.55 -1.83 14.68
N LYS A 180 -8.69 -3.10 14.32
CA LYS A 180 -8.82 -4.22 15.26
C LYS A 180 -7.55 -4.51 16.05
N GLY A 181 -6.42 -3.92 15.66
CA GLY A 181 -5.16 -4.21 16.30
C GLY A 181 -4.80 -5.69 16.11
N VAL A 182 -4.57 -6.12 14.87
CA VAL A 182 -4.25 -7.51 14.57
C VAL A 182 -2.96 -7.91 15.28
N GLU A 183 -3.02 -8.91 16.16
CA GLU A 183 -1.89 -9.43 16.95
C GLU A 183 -0.73 -9.97 16.09
N SER A 184 -0.94 -10.15 14.81
CA SER A 184 0.12 -10.54 13.89
C SER A 184 -0.13 -9.93 12.51
N ILE A 185 0.55 -8.84 12.20
CA ILE A 185 0.71 -8.43 10.81
C ILE A 185 1.85 -9.30 10.27
N PRO A 186 1.60 -10.26 9.37
CA PRO A 186 2.69 -11.01 8.77
C PRO A 186 3.54 -10.02 7.98
N VAL A 187 4.68 -9.66 8.51
CA VAL A 187 5.72 -8.96 7.76
C VAL A 187 6.27 -9.98 6.78
N PHE A 188 5.73 -9.98 5.56
CA PHE A 188 6.36 -10.77 4.51
C PHE A 188 7.77 -10.23 4.31
N PRO A 189 8.79 -11.10 4.41
CA PRO A 189 10.15 -10.68 4.11
C PRO A 189 10.18 -10.10 2.70
N VAL A 190 10.72 -8.90 2.57
CA VAL A 190 10.84 -8.15 1.31
C VAL A 190 11.70 -8.91 0.28
N SER A 191 12.37 -9.97 0.68
CA SER A 191 13.05 -10.87 -0.24
C SER A 191 13.02 -12.31 0.28
N SER A 192 12.57 -13.22 -0.56
CA SER A 192 12.73 -14.67 -0.40
C SER A 192 14.21 -15.13 -0.34
N ILE A 193 15.15 -14.20 -0.44
CA ILE A 193 16.60 -14.43 -0.46
C ILE A 193 17.16 -14.63 0.95
N PHE A 194 16.53 -14.04 1.97
CA PHE A 194 16.97 -14.23 3.35
C PHE A 194 16.18 -15.34 4.03
N LYS A 195 16.71 -16.55 4.02
CA LYS A 195 16.19 -17.76 4.71
C LYS A 195 16.14 -17.65 6.25
N LYS A 196 16.11 -16.47 6.84
CA LYS A 196 15.84 -16.31 8.26
C LYS A 196 14.35 -16.13 8.46
N LYS A 197 13.68 -17.21 8.91
CA LYS A 197 12.37 -17.16 9.57
C LYS A 197 12.49 -16.25 10.79
N VAL A 198 12.29 -14.96 10.62
CA VAL A 198 12.09 -14.05 11.72
C VAL A 198 10.58 -13.98 11.91
N SER A 199 10.06 -14.80 12.81
CA SER A 199 8.70 -14.67 13.33
C SER A 199 8.65 -13.41 14.22
N ASN A 200 8.69 -12.24 13.62
CA ASN A 200 8.44 -11.01 14.35
C ASN A 200 6.93 -10.85 14.46
N ILE A 201 6.39 -11.18 15.62
CA ILE A 201 5.03 -10.82 16.00
C ILE A 201 5.06 -9.30 16.24
N TRP A 202 4.27 -8.55 15.47
CA TRP A 202 4.11 -7.13 15.64
C TRP A 202 2.75 -6.86 16.27
N ILE A 203 2.72 -6.07 17.33
CA ILE A 203 1.50 -5.66 17.99
C ILE A 203 1.17 -4.25 17.50
N ALA A 204 -0.07 -4.03 17.09
CA ALA A 204 -0.56 -2.70 16.77
C ALA A 204 -1.35 -2.16 17.96
N ASP A 205 -0.89 -1.07 18.55
CA ASP A 205 -1.66 -0.26 19.50
C ASP A 205 -2.45 0.79 18.71
N VAL A 206 -3.77 0.76 18.81
CA VAL A 206 -4.67 1.63 18.06
C VAL A 206 -5.44 2.51 19.03
N ARG A 207 -5.39 3.83 18.82
CA ARG A 207 -6.04 4.82 19.70
C ARG A 207 -6.74 5.90 18.91
N ILE A 208 -7.93 6.33 19.37
CA ILE A 208 -8.53 7.59 18.96
C ILE A 208 -7.85 8.71 19.75
N VAL A 209 -7.20 9.64 19.04
CA VAL A 209 -6.48 10.76 19.69
C VAL A 209 -7.29 12.05 19.71
N GLY A 210 -8.42 12.09 19.02
CA GLY A 210 -9.32 13.24 19.02
C GLY A 210 -10.01 13.47 17.70
N THR A 211 -10.57 14.67 17.54
CA THR A 211 -11.19 15.15 16.31
C THR A 211 -10.47 16.40 15.83
N GLU A 212 -10.25 16.49 14.54
CA GLU A 212 -9.62 17.65 13.90
C GLU A 212 -10.36 18.00 12.61
N THR A 213 -10.35 19.27 12.24
CA THR A 213 -10.85 19.71 10.94
C THR A 213 -9.69 19.66 9.94
N PHE A 214 -9.85 18.93 8.84
CA PHE A 214 -8.88 18.87 7.75
C PHE A 214 -9.59 19.11 6.41
N GLN A 215 -9.16 20.11 5.65
CA GLN A 215 -9.80 20.54 4.37
C GLN A 215 -11.31 20.76 4.50
N GLY A 216 -11.75 21.34 5.63
CA GLY A 216 -13.17 21.58 5.90
C GLY A 216 -13.97 20.35 6.35
N LEU A 217 -13.36 19.19 6.45
CA LEU A 217 -13.98 17.94 6.89
C LEU A 217 -13.69 17.70 8.38
N GLN A 218 -14.72 17.33 9.14
CA GLN A 218 -14.53 16.87 10.52
C GLN A 218 -14.01 15.45 10.52
N CYS A 219 -12.81 15.25 11.05
CA CYS A 219 -12.11 13.98 11.02
C CYS A 219 -11.91 13.42 12.42
N THR A 220 -12.13 12.13 12.58
CA THR A 220 -11.62 11.38 13.73
C THR A 220 -10.17 11.03 13.47
N LYS A 221 -9.27 11.47 14.34
CA LYS A 221 -7.83 11.16 14.24
C LYS A 221 -7.51 9.88 14.97
N ILE A 222 -6.89 8.96 14.26
CA ILE A 222 -6.47 7.65 14.76
C ILE A 222 -4.94 7.59 14.76
N LEU A 223 -4.39 7.09 15.85
CA LEU A 223 -2.99 6.70 15.98
C LEU A 223 -2.87 5.18 15.92
N ILE A 224 -1.97 4.67 15.11
CA ILE A 224 -1.60 3.26 15.05
C ILE A 224 -0.10 3.16 15.31
N GLU A 225 0.29 2.58 16.42
CA GLU A 225 1.68 2.34 16.77
C GLU A 225 2.01 0.86 16.61
N ILE A 226 3.05 0.57 15.85
CA ILE A 226 3.52 -0.80 15.62
C ILE A 226 4.73 -1.04 16.50
N ILE A 227 4.61 -2.05 17.36
CA ILE A 227 5.57 -2.42 18.39
C ILE A 227 6.09 -3.82 18.08
N ASP A 228 7.40 -4.05 18.21
CA ASP A 228 7.97 -5.38 18.05
C ASP A 228 7.68 -6.28 19.28
N ALA A 229 8.00 -7.56 19.17
CA ALA A 229 7.79 -8.53 20.25
C ALA A 229 8.55 -8.21 21.56
N LYS A 230 9.48 -7.25 21.52
CA LYS A 230 10.23 -6.77 22.69
C LYS A 230 9.64 -5.49 23.29
N GLY A 231 8.52 -5.01 22.76
CA GLY A 231 7.91 -3.75 23.16
C GLY A 231 8.57 -2.51 22.58
N THR A 232 9.46 -2.65 21.60
CA THR A 232 10.14 -1.51 20.98
C THR A 232 9.30 -0.92 19.86
N PRO A 233 8.96 0.38 19.90
CA PRO A 233 8.23 1.03 18.82
C PRO A 233 9.04 1.01 17.51
N TYR A 234 8.40 0.53 16.43
CA TYR A 234 9.01 0.41 15.12
C TYR A 234 8.53 1.48 14.16
N SER A 235 7.23 1.69 14.11
CA SER A 235 6.62 2.69 13.25
C SER A 235 5.30 3.19 13.82
N ARG A 236 4.90 4.39 13.40
CA ARG A 236 3.64 5.03 13.76
C ARG A 236 2.90 5.47 12.50
N GLY A 237 1.59 5.28 12.48
CA GLY A 237 0.68 5.83 11.49
C GLY A 237 -0.33 6.75 12.14
N GLU A 238 -0.63 7.87 11.51
CA GLU A 238 -1.72 8.76 11.88
C GLU A 238 -2.71 8.82 10.72
N LEU A 239 -4.00 8.66 10.98
CA LEU A 239 -5.06 8.63 10.00
C LEU A 239 -6.13 9.67 10.38
N TRP A 240 -6.60 10.44 9.41
CA TRP A 240 -7.74 11.34 9.54
C TRP A 240 -8.93 10.76 8.79
N LEU A 241 -9.89 10.21 9.53
CA LEU A 241 -11.08 9.54 8.99
C LEU A 241 -12.27 10.51 8.99
N ALA A 242 -12.76 10.91 7.83
CA ALA A 242 -13.92 11.77 7.71
C ALA A 242 -15.20 10.94 7.58
N ARG A 243 -16.15 11.10 8.53
CA ARG A 243 -17.42 10.36 8.57
C ARG A 243 -18.25 10.63 7.30
N ASP A 244 -18.36 11.88 6.90
CA ASP A 244 -19.09 12.33 5.71
C ASP A 244 -18.38 11.98 4.39
N ARG A 245 -17.27 11.27 4.44
CA ARG A 245 -16.52 10.63 3.33
C ARG A 245 -16.38 9.13 3.53
N ASN A 246 -17.38 8.51 4.18
CA ASN A 246 -17.45 7.07 4.42
C ASN A 246 -16.23 6.53 5.15
N PHE A 247 -15.66 7.28 6.07
CA PHE A 247 -14.44 6.97 6.85
C PHE A 247 -13.20 6.65 5.99
N ILE A 248 -13.23 7.02 4.70
CA ILE A 248 -12.01 6.95 3.88
C ILE A 248 -11.01 7.95 4.46
N PRO A 249 -9.77 7.54 4.72
CA PRO A 249 -8.76 8.47 5.22
C PRO A 249 -8.52 9.62 4.25
N VAL A 250 -8.70 10.84 4.74
CA VAL A 250 -8.47 12.07 3.94
C VAL A 250 -7.00 12.48 3.97
N ARG A 251 -6.31 12.11 5.05
CA ARG A 251 -4.86 12.30 5.25
C ARG A 251 -4.28 11.13 6.00
N THR A 252 -3.04 10.77 5.67
CA THR A 252 -2.25 9.84 6.47
C THR A 252 -0.82 10.34 6.63
N LEU A 253 -0.25 10.16 7.81
CA LEU A 253 1.16 10.34 8.09
C LEU A 253 1.75 9.00 8.54
N ASN A 254 2.91 8.66 8.00
CA ASN A 254 3.64 7.47 8.44
C ASN A 254 5.02 7.87 8.94
N TYR A 255 5.40 7.31 10.08
CA TYR A 255 6.67 7.53 10.72
C TYR A 255 7.40 6.21 10.82
N HIS A 256 8.66 6.22 10.50
CA HIS A 256 9.55 5.08 10.69
C HIS A 256 10.64 5.49 11.69
N TYR A 257 10.60 4.93 12.87
CA TYR A 257 11.41 5.42 14.00
C TYR A 257 12.93 5.31 13.79
N LYS A 258 13.38 4.48 12.85
CA LYS A 258 14.77 4.47 12.39
C LYS A 258 15.13 5.69 11.56
N ASP A 259 14.15 6.35 10.93
CA ASP A 259 14.39 7.54 10.10
C ASP A 259 14.20 8.81 10.94
N SER A 260 13.09 8.94 11.65
CA SER A 260 12.79 10.02 12.59
C SER A 260 11.63 9.61 13.52
N LYS A 261 11.66 10.09 14.77
CA LYS A 261 10.56 9.92 15.72
C LYS A 261 9.50 11.02 15.60
N THR A 262 9.90 12.18 15.10
CA THR A 262 9.09 13.41 15.09
C THR A 262 8.57 13.78 13.71
N LEU A 263 9.31 13.47 12.65
CA LEU A 263 8.97 13.81 11.28
C LEU A 263 8.48 12.58 10.52
N PRO A 264 7.33 12.66 9.82
CA PRO A 264 6.86 11.56 9.00
C PRO A 264 7.78 11.31 7.81
N ASN A 265 7.94 10.05 7.46
CA ASN A 265 8.68 9.64 6.27
C ASN A 265 7.78 9.54 5.03
N ARG A 266 6.45 9.63 5.23
CA ARG A 266 5.45 9.66 4.15
C ARG A 266 4.22 10.44 4.60
N GLU A 267 3.65 11.17 3.68
CA GLU A 267 2.35 11.82 3.79
C GLU A 267 1.50 11.51 2.56
N SER A 268 0.25 11.14 2.75
CA SER A 268 -0.72 11.00 1.67
C SER A 268 -1.95 11.85 1.98
N ILE A 269 -2.48 12.51 0.95
CA ILE A 269 -3.62 13.43 1.05
C ILE A 269 -4.56 13.14 -0.12
N VAL A 270 -5.86 13.13 0.17
CA VAL A 270 -6.91 13.15 -0.85
C VAL A 270 -7.21 14.60 -1.21
N ASP A 271 -7.01 14.96 -2.49
CA ASP A 271 -7.14 16.32 -2.99
C ASP A 271 -8.54 16.61 -3.53
N ALA A 272 -9.26 15.58 -4.02
CA ALA A 272 -10.61 15.75 -4.56
C ALA A 272 -11.45 14.49 -4.39
N TRP A 273 -12.76 14.71 -4.29
CA TRP A 273 -13.79 13.71 -4.04
C TRP A 273 -14.87 13.76 -5.11
N GLN A 274 -15.45 12.62 -5.42
CA GLN A 274 -16.64 12.48 -6.23
C GLN A 274 -17.71 11.74 -5.43
N GLN A 275 -18.93 12.24 -5.44
CA GLN A 275 -20.08 11.50 -4.96
C GLN A 275 -20.50 10.52 -6.06
N VAL A 276 -20.30 9.22 -5.84
CA VAL A 276 -20.58 8.17 -6.83
C VAL A 276 -22.04 7.70 -6.80
N ARG A 277 -22.68 7.89 -5.64
CA ARG A 277 -24.14 7.80 -5.43
C ARG A 277 -24.51 8.59 -4.16
N PRO A 278 -25.79 8.88 -3.89
CA PRO A 278 -26.20 9.61 -2.70
C PRO A 278 -25.57 9.06 -1.41
N GLY A 279 -24.85 9.91 -0.69
CA GLY A 279 -24.14 9.54 0.57
C GLY A 279 -22.89 8.68 0.40
N VAL A 280 -22.49 8.29 -0.82
CA VAL A 280 -21.31 7.46 -1.05
C VAL A 280 -20.27 8.23 -1.85
N TRP A 281 -19.13 8.43 -1.25
CA TRP A 281 -18.02 9.20 -1.81
C TRP A 281 -16.84 8.33 -2.22
N TYR A 282 -16.11 8.76 -3.24
CA TYR A 282 -14.89 8.11 -3.70
C TYR A 282 -13.78 9.17 -3.91
N PRO A 283 -12.55 8.94 -3.47
CA PRO A 283 -11.45 9.85 -3.73
C PRO A 283 -11.07 9.77 -5.21
N VAL A 284 -11.04 10.91 -5.90
CA VAL A 284 -10.73 10.97 -7.33
C VAL A 284 -9.37 11.58 -7.63
N LYS A 285 -8.83 12.39 -6.72
CA LYS A 285 -7.44 12.86 -6.82
C LYS A 285 -6.76 12.72 -5.47
N SER A 286 -5.51 12.31 -5.50
CA SER A 286 -4.68 12.23 -4.32
C SER A 286 -3.20 12.42 -4.67
N HIS A 287 -2.42 12.80 -3.67
CA HIS A 287 -0.97 12.74 -3.79
C HIS A 287 -0.33 12.11 -2.56
N THR A 288 0.86 11.57 -2.78
CA THR A 288 1.70 11.00 -1.72
C THR A 288 3.10 11.57 -1.86
N ASN A 289 3.60 12.17 -0.79
CA ASN A 289 4.98 12.60 -0.65
C ASN A 289 5.75 11.55 0.15
N ARG A 290 6.86 11.08 -0.38
CA ARG A 290 7.82 10.27 0.36
C ARG A 290 9.06 11.10 0.63
N PHE A 291 9.45 11.20 1.88
CA PHE A 291 10.62 11.96 2.29
C PHE A 291 11.87 11.09 2.32
N SER A 292 13.01 11.70 2.10
CA SER A 292 14.30 11.02 2.09
C SER A 292 14.67 10.54 3.48
N SER A 293 14.86 9.23 3.65
CA SER A 293 15.29 8.65 4.91
C SER A 293 16.68 9.14 5.35
N LEU A 294 17.53 9.54 4.39
CA LEU A 294 18.85 10.07 4.69
C LEU A 294 18.75 11.44 5.36
N THR A 295 17.98 12.37 4.77
CA THR A 295 17.83 13.73 5.32
C THR A 295 17.04 13.73 6.63
N LEU A 296 16.07 12.81 6.79
CA LEU A 296 15.35 12.64 8.05
C LEU A 296 16.29 12.21 9.19
N ARG A 297 17.23 11.28 8.91
CA ARG A 297 18.16 10.75 9.94
C ARG A 297 19.31 11.70 10.26
N GLN A 298 19.82 12.40 9.26
CA GLN A 298 21.05 13.19 9.40
C GLN A 298 20.80 14.67 9.65
N GLU A 299 19.71 15.21 9.08
CA GLU A 299 19.44 16.65 9.09
C GLU A 299 18.16 16.99 9.86
N GLU A 300 17.42 16.00 10.38
CA GLU A 300 16.10 16.18 11.00
C GLU A 300 15.16 17.07 10.15
N ARG A 301 15.24 16.92 8.83
CA ARG A 301 14.52 17.73 7.85
C ARG A 301 13.82 16.86 6.82
N GLN A 302 12.61 17.28 6.44
CA GLN A 302 11.88 16.67 5.33
C GLN A 302 12.38 17.22 4.00
N LYS A 303 12.82 16.30 3.13
CA LYS A 303 13.13 16.57 1.73
C LYS A 303 12.43 15.52 0.89
N ILE A 304 11.58 15.94 -0.06
CA ILE A 304 10.83 15.00 -0.88
C ILE A 304 11.80 14.18 -1.73
N ALA A 305 11.78 12.86 -1.55
CA ALA A 305 12.52 11.93 -2.40
C ALA A 305 11.73 11.63 -3.68
N TRP A 306 10.43 11.36 -3.54
CA TRP A 306 9.52 11.24 -4.68
C TRP A 306 8.11 11.64 -4.29
N ARG A 307 7.35 12.03 -5.31
CA ARG A 307 5.92 12.32 -5.23
C ARG A 307 5.16 11.42 -6.17
N THR A 308 4.04 10.89 -5.71
CA THR A 308 3.06 10.20 -6.54
C THR A 308 1.78 11.00 -6.57
N LYS A 309 1.20 11.21 -7.76
CA LYS A 309 -0.14 11.78 -7.95
C LYS A 309 -1.01 10.74 -8.58
N ASN A 310 -2.22 10.57 -8.07
CA ASN A 310 -3.21 9.64 -8.60
C ASN A 310 -4.45 10.42 -9.06
N GLU A 311 -5.01 10.01 -10.18
CA GLU A 311 -6.25 10.56 -10.72
C GLU A 311 -7.14 9.44 -11.23
N VAL A 312 -8.32 9.31 -10.64
CA VAL A 312 -9.35 8.35 -11.06
C VAL A 312 -10.04 8.90 -12.31
N LYS A 313 -10.04 8.11 -13.36
CA LYS A 313 -10.69 8.44 -14.63
C LYS A 313 -12.16 8.02 -14.66
N SER A 314 -12.45 6.89 -14.03
CA SER A 314 -13.82 6.40 -13.91
C SER A 314 -13.95 5.56 -12.65
N VAL A 315 -15.13 5.62 -12.04
CA VAL A 315 -15.50 4.77 -10.90
C VAL A 315 -16.98 4.42 -10.99
N SER A 316 -17.30 3.15 -10.76
CA SER A 316 -18.66 2.62 -10.72
C SER A 316 -18.79 1.63 -9.59
N LEU A 317 -19.85 1.76 -8.77
CA LEU A 317 -20.25 0.81 -7.75
C LEU A 317 -21.30 -0.14 -8.32
N ASP A 318 -21.26 -1.40 -7.87
CA ASP A 318 -22.15 -2.49 -8.28
C ASP A 318 -22.24 -2.66 -9.82
N PRO A 319 -21.10 -2.65 -10.54
CA PRO A 319 -21.12 -2.84 -11.97
C PRO A 319 -21.57 -4.26 -12.33
N GLN A 320 -22.30 -4.40 -13.44
CA GLN A 320 -22.60 -5.71 -14.03
C GLN A 320 -21.32 -6.26 -14.65
N ILE A 321 -20.82 -7.39 -14.12
CA ILE A 321 -19.54 -7.97 -14.53
C ILE A 321 -19.74 -9.43 -14.90
N SER A 322 -19.33 -9.80 -16.12
CA SER A 322 -19.28 -11.21 -16.52
C SER A 322 -18.29 -11.99 -15.64
N PRO A 323 -18.66 -13.18 -15.14
CA PRO A 323 -17.78 -14.03 -14.34
C PRO A 323 -16.43 -14.35 -15.01
N GLU A 324 -16.39 -14.40 -16.35
CA GLU A 324 -15.19 -14.69 -17.13
C GLU A 324 -14.09 -13.65 -16.95
N VAL A 325 -14.45 -12.41 -16.62
CA VAL A 325 -13.49 -11.33 -16.35
C VAL A 325 -12.49 -11.74 -15.25
N PHE A 326 -12.92 -12.52 -14.29
CA PHE A 326 -12.07 -12.92 -13.16
C PHE A 326 -11.24 -14.17 -13.40
N SER A 327 -11.65 -15.02 -14.35
CA SER A 327 -10.98 -16.29 -14.63
C SER A 327 -10.09 -16.24 -15.87
N LYS A 328 -10.37 -15.34 -16.82
CA LYS A 328 -9.64 -15.29 -18.10
C LYS A 328 -8.42 -14.38 -18.01
N VAL A 329 -7.24 -14.99 -17.84
CA VAL A 329 -5.93 -14.32 -18.04
C VAL A 329 -5.19 -15.12 -19.10
N GLU A 330 -5.01 -14.51 -20.25
CA GLU A 330 -4.28 -15.11 -21.36
C GLU A 330 -2.76 -14.94 -21.13
N PHE A 331 -2.03 -16.00 -21.40
CA PHE A 331 -0.58 -16.01 -21.41
C PHE A 331 -0.12 -16.00 -22.87
N PRO A 332 0.48 -14.92 -23.36
CA PRO A 332 1.00 -14.88 -24.73
C PRO A 332 1.99 -16.00 -25.01
N PRO A 333 2.14 -16.46 -26.28
CA PRO A 333 3.14 -17.46 -26.64
C PRO A 333 4.54 -17.08 -26.15
N GLY A 334 5.29 -18.06 -25.66
CA GLY A 334 6.61 -17.85 -25.07
C GLY A 334 6.62 -17.37 -23.63
N THR A 335 5.44 -17.25 -22.98
CA THR A 335 5.36 -16.95 -21.55
C THR A 335 5.82 -18.14 -20.72
N ALA A 336 6.75 -17.91 -19.79
CA ALA A 336 7.11 -18.92 -18.79
C ALA A 336 6.00 -18.97 -17.70
N VAL A 337 5.18 -20.02 -17.75
CA VAL A 337 4.07 -20.18 -16.79
C VAL A 337 4.47 -21.12 -15.65
N TYR A 338 4.13 -20.73 -14.44
CA TYR A 338 4.43 -21.46 -13.22
C TYR A 338 3.16 -21.76 -12.44
N GLN A 339 3.05 -22.98 -11.96
CA GLN A 339 2.07 -23.34 -10.94
C GLN A 339 2.68 -23.18 -9.55
N VAL A 340 1.91 -22.57 -8.65
CA VAL A 340 2.29 -22.48 -7.24
C VAL A 340 1.27 -23.29 -6.42
N LYS A 341 1.75 -24.35 -5.78
CA LYS A 341 0.96 -25.21 -4.91
C LYS A 341 1.76 -25.52 -3.65
N ASP A 342 1.14 -25.39 -2.48
CA ASP A 342 1.76 -25.62 -1.17
C ASP A 342 3.10 -24.89 -0.99
N GLY A 343 3.18 -23.63 -1.49
CA GLY A 343 4.38 -22.81 -1.45
C GLY A 343 5.51 -23.26 -2.38
N LYS A 344 5.31 -24.32 -3.17
CA LYS A 344 6.27 -24.80 -4.17
C LYS A 344 5.89 -24.28 -5.55
N ARG A 345 6.90 -23.86 -6.29
CA ARG A 345 6.76 -23.33 -7.65
C ARG A 345 7.32 -24.31 -8.64
N SER A 346 6.51 -24.76 -9.58
CA SER A 346 6.90 -25.65 -10.70
C SER A 346 6.53 -24.98 -12.02
N ARG A 347 7.39 -25.13 -13.03
CA ARG A 347 7.09 -24.62 -14.37
C ARG A 347 6.07 -25.55 -15.03
N ILE A 348 5.04 -24.93 -15.59
CA ILE A 348 4.08 -25.63 -16.47
C ILE A 348 4.63 -25.42 -17.88
N THR A 349 5.00 -26.50 -18.53
CA THR A 349 5.30 -26.52 -19.98
C THR A 349 3.98 -26.65 -20.70
N GLU A 350 3.56 -25.61 -21.43
CA GLU A 350 2.56 -25.78 -22.49
C GLU A 350 3.25 -26.35 -23.72
#